data_b59b7899db560c43a21a193f5826ad8e
#
_entry.id   b59b7899db560c43a21a193f5826ad8e
#
_cell.length_a   1.000
_cell.length_b   1.000
_cell.length_c   1.000
_cell.angle_alpha   90.00
_cell.angle_beta   90.00
_cell.angle_gamma   90.00
#
_symmetry.space_group_name_H-M   'P 1'
#
loop_
_entity.id
_entity.type
_entity.pdbx_description
1 polymer ?
#
loop_
_entity_poly.entity_id
_entity_poly.type
_entity_poly.pdbx_seq_one_letter_code
_entity_poly.pdbx_strand_id
1 'polypeptide(L)'
;MKADKPEQQVVISGVGQSDIGRRLNRDPLELTLDACLAAIEDAGLTTADIDGISTYPGTTAQPPGFTGAGAIDVFDALRLELGWWSGGIERPGQLGAVVDGAMAVAFGLAKHVLCFRSVFEGSAQGAGGRAAVMPGGDGRKNVPRASGFMEWVLPYGAPSASSWIAMMAQRHFYEFGTTSEQLGQIAVNARKNAALNPKAIYTDPMSLDDYLNSRVITTPLHLFDCDVPCDGGTAMIVSHVDTIPDLRKPPIRVEALGTALRGRPSWDQWDDLTTMAMRDASAQLWSRTDMKPSEVQLAEMYDGFSFITMCWLEAMGFCAKGESGPFVEGGERIATQGGQLPLNTHGGQLSAGRLHGFGFLHEACVQLWGEAGDRQVPGNPEVGVAAAGGGPMAGVLLLTTSR
;
A
#
# COMPACT_ATOMS: atom_id res chain seq x y z
N MET A 1 -0.83 -33.76 4.04
CA MET A 1 -0.56 -32.97 5.26
C MET A 1 -0.08 -31.62 4.80
N LYS A 2 -0.88 -30.54 5.01
CA LYS A 2 -0.31 -29.20 4.91
C LYS A 2 0.64 -29.09 6.08
N ALA A 3 1.94 -28.99 5.82
CA ALA A 3 2.93 -28.66 6.85
C ALA A 3 2.49 -27.37 7.55
N ASP A 4 2.83 -27.21 8.82
CA ASP A 4 2.60 -25.96 9.54
C ASP A 4 3.19 -24.82 8.70
N LYS A 5 2.31 -23.95 8.22
CA LYS A 5 2.72 -22.83 7.36
C LYS A 5 3.52 -21.84 8.23
N PRO A 6 4.64 -21.30 7.73
CA PRO A 6 5.40 -20.28 8.48
C PRO A 6 4.54 -19.09 8.91
N GLU A 7 3.53 -18.71 8.13
CA GLU A 7 2.60 -17.64 8.45
C GLU A 7 1.83 -17.87 9.74
N GLN A 8 1.57 -19.13 10.09
CA GLN A 8 0.86 -19.49 11.32
C GLN A 8 1.68 -19.24 12.61
N GLN A 9 2.99 -19.01 12.47
CA GLN A 9 3.87 -18.64 13.57
C GLN A 9 3.89 -17.14 13.85
N VAL A 10 3.18 -16.35 13.06
CA VAL A 10 3.26 -14.89 13.13
C VAL A 10 1.89 -14.24 13.26
N VAL A 11 1.88 -13.12 13.98
CA VAL A 11 0.72 -12.26 14.14
C VAL A 11 1.11 -10.79 13.98
N ILE A 12 0.18 -9.94 13.60
CA ILE A 12 0.30 -8.51 13.74
C ILE A 12 -0.28 -8.14 15.09
N SER A 13 0.55 -7.52 15.93
CA SER A 13 0.23 -7.26 17.35
C SER A 13 -0.05 -5.78 17.65
N GLY A 14 0.39 -4.86 16.77
CA GLY A 14 0.15 -3.44 16.92
C GLY A 14 0.41 -2.68 15.62
N VAL A 15 -0.25 -1.55 15.47
CA VAL A 15 -0.08 -0.62 14.34
C VAL A 15 -0.01 0.83 14.83
N GLY A 16 0.66 1.69 14.06
CA GLY A 16 0.78 3.10 14.40
C GLY A 16 0.94 3.98 13.18
N GLN A 17 0.49 5.20 13.29
CA GLN A 17 0.62 6.23 12.27
C GLN A 17 0.99 7.56 12.91
N SER A 18 1.89 8.29 12.28
CA SER A 18 2.15 9.70 12.60
C SER A 18 0.99 10.59 12.15
N ASP A 19 1.14 11.90 12.32
CA ASP A 19 0.37 12.86 11.53
C ASP A 19 0.64 12.61 10.04
N ILE A 20 -0.39 12.80 9.23
CA ILE A 20 -0.32 12.75 7.77
C ILE A 20 -0.74 14.10 7.24
N GLY A 21 0.02 14.68 6.34
CA GLY A 21 -0.32 15.99 5.78
C GLY A 21 0.36 16.27 4.46
N ARG A 22 -0.20 17.22 3.71
CA ARG A 22 0.31 17.59 2.40
C ARG A 22 1.72 18.16 2.45
N ARG A 23 2.03 18.96 3.47
CA ARG A 23 3.35 19.54 3.78
C ARG A 23 3.39 19.86 5.26
N LEU A 24 3.79 18.92 6.07
CA LEU A 24 3.86 19.10 7.52
C LEU A 24 5.06 19.97 7.93
N ASN A 25 6.12 19.98 7.10
CA ASN A 25 7.38 20.69 7.39
C ASN A 25 7.99 20.33 8.77
N ARG A 26 7.69 19.11 9.25
CA ARG A 26 8.28 18.52 10.43
C ARG A 26 9.51 17.71 10.03
N ASP A 27 10.39 17.43 10.96
CA ASP A 27 11.53 16.53 10.71
C ASP A 27 11.05 15.14 10.29
N PRO A 28 11.56 14.56 9.19
CA PRO A 28 11.14 13.25 8.72
C PRO A 28 11.46 12.10 9.70
N LEU A 29 12.52 12.22 10.50
CA LEU A 29 12.82 11.26 11.56
C LEU A 29 11.78 11.34 12.68
N GLU A 30 11.39 12.55 13.13
CA GLU A 30 10.32 12.71 14.12
C GLU A 30 9.01 12.04 13.67
N LEU A 31 8.56 12.30 12.43
CA LEU A 31 7.35 11.66 11.89
C LEU A 31 7.48 10.13 11.84
N THR A 32 8.67 9.62 11.53
CA THR A 32 8.92 8.18 11.53
C THR A 32 8.84 7.60 12.94
N LEU A 33 9.45 8.28 13.92
CA LEU A 33 9.46 7.85 15.32
C LEU A 33 8.07 7.91 15.94
N ASP A 34 7.25 8.92 15.63
CA ASP A 34 5.86 8.99 16.08
C ASP A 34 5.09 7.73 15.66
N ALA A 35 5.21 7.31 14.40
CA ALA A 35 4.54 6.10 13.92
C ALA A 35 5.08 4.83 14.59
N CYS A 36 6.40 4.72 14.75
CA CYS A 36 7.05 3.57 15.38
C CYS A 36 6.66 3.43 16.85
N LEU A 37 6.72 4.52 17.62
CA LEU A 37 6.35 4.52 19.03
C LEU A 37 4.86 4.22 19.22
N ALA A 38 3.99 4.79 18.37
CA ALA A 38 2.57 4.47 18.39
C ALA A 38 2.30 2.97 18.14
N ALA A 39 3.01 2.32 17.21
CA ALA A 39 2.86 0.89 16.96
C ALA A 39 3.35 0.02 18.14
N ILE A 40 4.46 0.40 18.76
CA ILE A 40 5.01 -0.28 19.95
C ILE A 40 4.03 -0.18 21.13
N GLU A 41 3.51 1.03 21.39
CA GLU A 41 2.53 1.27 22.43
C GLU A 41 1.22 0.52 22.17
N ASP A 42 0.75 0.51 20.92
CA ASP A 42 -0.47 -0.20 20.50
C ASP A 42 -0.37 -1.71 20.77
N ALA A 43 0.80 -2.31 20.53
CA ALA A 43 1.07 -3.71 20.85
C ALA A 43 1.14 -3.98 22.37
N GLY A 44 1.26 -2.94 23.21
CA GLY A 44 1.50 -3.06 24.65
C GLY A 44 2.95 -3.35 25.00
N LEU A 45 3.87 -3.09 24.08
CA LEU A 45 5.31 -3.33 24.21
C LEU A 45 6.07 -2.04 24.55
N THR A 46 7.35 -2.19 24.84
CA THR A 46 8.34 -1.12 25.00
C THR A 46 9.41 -1.24 23.94
N THR A 47 10.26 -0.23 23.80
CA THR A 47 11.41 -0.30 22.89
C THR A 47 12.39 -1.42 23.24
N ALA A 48 12.45 -1.82 24.50
CA ALA A 48 13.30 -2.94 24.96
C ALA A 48 12.82 -4.32 24.49
N ASP A 49 11.54 -4.44 24.09
CA ASP A 49 10.96 -5.69 23.59
C ASP A 49 11.22 -5.87 22.09
N ILE A 50 11.63 -4.81 21.38
CA ILE A 50 11.88 -4.85 19.94
C ILE A 50 13.27 -5.40 19.66
N ASP A 51 13.32 -6.59 19.10
CA ASP A 51 14.56 -7.31 18.78
C ASP A 51 14.81 -7.49 17.27
N GLY A 52 13.89 -6.94 16.44
CA GLY A 52 14.03 -6.90 14.99
C GLY A 52 13.47 -5.62 14.38
N ILE A 53 14.03 -5.20 13.22
CA ILE A 53 13.54 -4.02 12.47
C ILE A 53 13.55 -4.29 10.98
N SER A 54 12.51 -3.82 10.28
CA SER A 54 12.41 -3.92 8.82
C SER A 54 11.79 -2.67 8.22
N THR A 55 12.35 -2.18 7.10
CA THR A 55 11.82 -1.00 6.42
C THR A 55 11.90 -1.11 4.90
N TYR A 56 10.98 -0.43 4.23
CA TYR A 56 10.95 -0.20 2.79
C TYR A 56 10.92 1.32 2.51
N PRO A 57 11.64 1.82 1.59
CA PRO A 57 12.74 1.19 0.83
C PRO A 57 14.09 1.25 1.56
N GLY A 58 14.12 1.76 2.78
CA GLY A 58 15.34 2.14 3.45
C GLY A 58 15.93 3.44 2.90
N THR A 59 17.15 3.76 3.22
CA THR A 59 17.87 4.91 2.67
C THR A 59 18.18 4.67 1.20
N THR A 60 17.70 5.52 0.31
CA THR A 60 17.87 5.39 -1.14
C THR A 60 18.15 6.73 -1.82
N ALA A 61 18.73 6.68 -3.02
CA ALA A 61 18.91 7.84 -3.89
C ALA A 61 17.65 8.19 -4.73
N GLN A 62 16.47 7.79 -4.29
CA GLN A 62 15.18 8.07 -4.92
C GLN A 62 14.83 9.58 -4.89
N PRO A 63 13.75 10.01 -5.56
CA PRO A 63 13.32 11.41 -5.54
C PRO A 63 13.25 11.98 -4.12
N PRO A 64 13.45 13.29 -3.95
CA PRO A 64 13.45 13.92 -2.63
C PRO A 64 12.21 13.57 -1.81
N GLY A 65 12.41 13.16 -0.56
CA GLY A 65 11.35 12.80 0.37
C GLY A 65 10.73 11.41 0.16
N PHE A 66 11.22 10.62 -0.80
CA PHE A 66 10.71 9.25 -1.00
C PHE A 66 10.92 8.36 0.22
N THR A 67 11.95 8.61 1.00
CA THR A 67 12.21 7.99 2.31
C THR A 67 12.30 9.08 3.38
N GLY A 68 11.56 8.93 4.48
CA GLY A 68 11.66 9.82 5.65
C GLY A 68 12.87 9.47 6.51
N ALA A 69 13.01 8.22 6.93
CA ALA A 69 14.15 7.70 7.71
C ALA A 69 14.45 6.25 7.34
N GLY A 70 15.69 5.82 7.57
CA GLY A 70 16.12 4.43 7.39
C GLY A 70 16.09 3.61 8.68
N ALA A 71 16.42 2.31 8.56
CA ALA A 71 16.48 1.41 9.72
C ALA A 71 17.52 1.85 10.75
N ILE A 72 18.68 2.33 10.28
CA ILE A 72 19.77 2.78 11.17
C ILE A 72 19.36 4.02 11.96
N ASP A 73 18.64 4.96 11.33
CA ASP A 73 18.19 6.19 12.00
C ASP A 73 17.22 5.86 13.14
N VAL A 74 16.27 4.96 12.90
CA VAL A 74 15.29 4.53 13.91
C VAL A 74 15.96 3.68 14.99
N PHE A 75 16.83 2.77 14.61
CA PHE A 75 17.63 1.96 15.55
C PHE A 75 18.37 2.84 16.55
N ASP A 76 19.11 3.85 16.06
CA ASP A 76 19.88 4.74 16.92
C ASP A 76 18.99 5.61 17.80
N ALA A 77 17.93 6.20 17.22
CA ALA A 77 17.04 7.10 17.94
C ALA A 77 16.25 6.40 19.07
N LEU A 78 15.79 5.17 18.83
CA LEU A 78 15.03 4.38 19.82
C LEU A 78 15.94 3.55 20.75
N ARG A 79 17.26 3.53 20.54
CA ARG A 79 18.22 2.73 21.32
C ARG A 79 17.86 1.25 21.37
N LEU A 80 17.53 0.69 20.18
CA LEU A 80 17.11 -0.72 20.08
C LEU A 80 18.32 -1.67 20.24
N GLU A 81 18.05 -2.87 20.78
CA GLU A 81 19.02 -3.99 20.82
C GLU A 81 18.52 -5.07 19.84
N LEU A 82 19.07 -5.08 18.61
CA LEU A 82 18.56 -5.91 17.53
C LEU A 82 19.34 -7.19 17.33
N GLY A 83 18.63 -8.33 17.25
CA GLY A 83 19.13 -9.60 16.75
C GLY A 83 19.00 -9.75 15.23
N TRP A 84 18.07 -9.00 14.61
CA TRP A 84 17.82 -9.06 13.18
C TRP A 84 17.39 -7.71 12.61
N TRP A 85 17.78 -7.43 11.35
CA TRP A 85 17.36 -6.22 10.66
C TRP A 85 17.35 -6.42 9.14
N SER A 86 16.51 -5.65 8.45
CA SER A 86 16.44 -5.61 6.99
C SER A 86 15.97 -4.25 6.48
N GLY A 87 16.51 -3.84 5.34
CA GLY A 87 16.12 -2.61 4.64
C GLY A 87 16.49 -2.71 3.16
N GLY A 88 15.61 -2.27 2.27
CA GLY A 88 15.90 -2.29 0.83
C GLY A 88 14.67 -2.10 -0.04
N ILE A 89 14.91 -1.77 -1.31
CA ILE A 89 13.87 -1.46 -2.28
C ILE A 89 13.44 -2.67 -3.12
N GLU A 90 14.33 -3.61 -3.35
CA GLU A 90 14.07 -4.81 -4.16
C GLU A 90 13.38 -5.88 -3.32
N ARG A 91 12.05 -5.73 -3.15
CA ARG A 91 11.19 -6.55 -2.29
C ARG A 91 9.85 -6.80 -2.94
N PRO A 92 9.06 -7.79 -2.44
CA PRO A 92 7.70 -8.05 -2.91
C PRO A 92 6.75 -6.88 -2.66
N GLY A 93 6.80 -5.85 -3.50
CA GLY A 93 6.05 -4.63 -3.29
C GLY A 93 6.45 -3.91 -1.99
N GLN A 94 5.65 -2.94 -1.61
CA GLN A 94 5.91 -2.12 -0.42
C GLN A 94 5.71 -2.90 0.88
N LEU A 95 4.84 -3.92 0.88
CA LEU A 95 4.64 -4.82 2.04
C LEU A 95 5.77 -5.84 2.23
N GLY A 96 6.75 -5.87 1.32
CA GLY A 96 7.89 -6.77 1.43
C GLY A 96 8.67 -6.64 2.74
N ALA A 97 8.69 -5.44 3.34
CA ALA A 97 9.31 -5.28 4.66
C ALA A 97 8.56 -6.03 5.78
N VAL A 98 7.23 -6.13 5.66
CA VAL A 98 6.40 -6.91 6.60
C VAL A 98 6.57 -8.41 6.35
N VAL A 99 6.63 -8.80 5.08
CA VAL A 99 6.90 -10.20 4.69
C VAL A 99 8.26 -10.66 5.23
N ASP A 100 9.31 -9.84 5.09
CA ASP A 100 10.64 -10.16 5.63
C ASP A 100 10.62 -10.25 7.15
N GLY A 101 9.92 -9.32 7.83
CA GLY A 101 9.72 -9.36 9.28
C GLY A 101 8.98 -10.63 9.71
N ALA A 102 7.94 -11.02 9.01
CA ALA A 102 7.19 -12.25 9.26
C ALA A 102 8.09 -13.50 9.09
N MET A 103 8.91 -13.55 8.06
CA MET A 103 9.89 -14.62 7.89
C MET A 103 10.89 -14.66 9.05
N ALA A 104 11.45 -13.51 9.45
CA ALA A 104 12.41 -13.47 10.57
C ALA A 104 11.79 -13.99 11.86
N VAL A 105 10.56 -13.61 12.17
CA VAL A 105 9.81 -14.10 13.34
C VAL A 105 9.56 -15.61 13.23
N ALA A 106 9.05 -16.07 12.09
CA ALA A 106 8.74 -17.48 11.87
C ALA A 106 9.98 -18.40 11.96
N PHE A 107 11.16 -17.87 11.63
CA PHE A 107 12.44 -18.58 11.76
C PHE A 107 13.12 -18.40 13.13
N GLY A 108 12.51 -17.67 14.06
CA GLY A 108 13.05 -17.45 15.40
C GLY A 108 14.27 -16.50 15.44
N LEU A 109 14.47 -15.67 14.41
CA LEU A 109 15.55 -14.66 14.38
C LEU A 109 15.21 -13.43 15.21
N ALA A 110 13.92 -13.19 15.44
CA ALA A 110 13.38 -12.16 16.31
C ALA A 110 12.02 -12.59 16.87
N LYS A 111 11.60 -12.01 18.00
CA LYS A 111 10.28 -12.21 18.59
C LYS A 111 9.30 -11.11 18.19
N HIS A 112 9.79 -9.88 18.13
CA HIS A 112 9.02 -8.69 17.81
C HIS A 112 9.76 -7.83 16.78
N VAL A 113 9.26 -7.80 15.56
CA VAL A 113 9.85 -7.01 14.47
C VAL A 113 9.04 -5.74 14.24
N LEU A 114 9.66 -4.59 14.41
CA LEU A 114 9.14 -3.30 14.03
C LEU A 114 9.29 -3.13 12.52
N CYS A 115 8.18 -3.11 11.80
CA CYS A 115 8.14 -2.86 10.37
C CYS A 115 7.60 -1.44 10.14
N PHE A 116 8.30 -0.61 9.37
CA PHE A 116 7.85 0.77 9.13
C PHE A 116 8.12 1.27 7.72
N ARG A 117 7.36 2.29 7.37
CA ARG A 117 7.50 3.09 6.16
C ARG A 117 7.19 4.54 6.47
N SER A 118 8.06 5.47 6.08
CA SER A 118 7.78 6.90 6.14
C SER A 118 8.12 7.60 4.83
N VAL A 119 7.46 8.69 4.56
CA VAL A 119 7.62 9.55 3.39
C VAL A 119 7.66 11.01 3.84
N PHE A 120 8.35 11.84 3.06
CA PHE A 120 8.44 13.29 3.27
C PHE A 120 8.33 14.03 1.93
N GLU A 121 7.57 13.44 1.00
CA GLU A 121 7.50 13.92 -0.38
C GLU A 121 6.80 15.26 -0.51
N GLY A 122 5.77 15.50 0.29
CA GLY A 122 4.99 16.73 0.24
C GLY A 122 5.84 17.97 0.54
N SER A 123 6.63 17.93 1.60
CA SER A 123 7.55 19.02 1.96
C SER A 123 8.78 19.08 1.07
N ALA A 124 9.44 17.94 0.81
CA ALA A 124 10.69 17.92 0.03
C ALA A 124 10.51 18.33 -1.43
N GLN A 125 9.36 18.04 -2.03
CA GLN A 125 9.07 18.40 -3.43
C GLN A 125 8.43 19.80 -3.56
N GLY A 126 7.90 20.36 -2.49
CA GLY A 126 7.32 21.70 -2.45
C GLY A 126 6.08 21.87 -3.34
N ALA A 127 5.78 23.10 -3.73
CA ALA A 127 4.59 23.45 -4.52
C ALA A 127 4.61 22.87 -5.94
N GLY A 128 5.78 22.67 -6.54
CA GLY A 128 5.96 22.07 -7.86
C GLY A 128 5.70 20.56 -7.90
N GLY A 129 5.65 19.93 -6.72
CA GLY A 129 5.43 18.50 -6.60
C GLY A 129 6.48 17.66 -7.32
N ARG A 130 6.12 16.40 -7.60
CA ARG A 130 7.00 15.43 -8.25
C ARG A 130 7.51 15.89 -9.63
N ALA A 131 6.69 16.60 -10.40
CA ALA A 131 7.07 17.09 -11.72
C ALA A 131 8.27 18.05 -11.69
N ALA A 132 8.42 18.85 -10.63
CA ALA A 132 9.53 19.78 -10.49
C ALA A 132 10.88 19.12 -10.15
N VAL A 133 10.87 17.89 -9.61
CA VAL A 133 12.08 17.16 -9.19
C VAL A 133 12.45 16.01 -10.12
N MET A 134 11.60 15.68 -11.09
CA MET A 134 11.89 14.64 -12.09
C MET A 134 12.88 15.15 -13.15
N PRO A 135 13.69 14.25 -13.77
CA PRO A 135 14.55 14.60 -14.89
C PRO A 135 13.74 15.29 -16.01
N GLY A 136 14.19 16.48 -16.46
CA GLY A 136 13.46 17.29 -17.43
C GLY A 136 12.47 18.31 -16.84
N GLY A 137 12.27 18.31 -15.53
CA GLY A 137 11.58 19.37 -14.81
C GLY A 137 12.37 20.68 -14.80
N ASP A 138 11.65 21.79 -14.63
CA ASP A 138 12.10 23.15 -14.84
C ASP A 138 13.51 23.48 -14.32
N GLY A 139 14.42 23.85 -15.23
CA GLY A 139 15.63 24.61 -14.94
C GLY A 139 16.88 23.89 -14.47
N ARG A 140 16.95 22.57 -14.34
CA ARG A 140 18.18 21.87 -13.95
C ARG A 140 19.11 21.66 -15.15
N LYS A 141 20.24 22.38 -15.18
CA LYS A 141 21.27 22.30 -16.25
C LYS A 141 22.04 20.97 -16.30
N ASN A 142 21.93 20.10 -15.28
CA ASN A 142 22.57 18.80 -15.24
C ASN A 142 21.49 17.71 -15.10
N VAL A 143 20.85 17.34 -16.21
CA VAL A 143 20.03 16.13 -16.26
C VAL A 143 20.98 14.93 -16.24
N PRO A 144 20.91 14.02 -15.26
CA PRO A 144 21.69 12.80 -15.28
C PRO A 144 21.43 12.06 -16.60
N ARG A 145 22.46 11.47 -17.18
CA ARG A 145 22.29 10.62 -18.37
C ARG A 145 21.26 9.54 -18.08
N ALA A 146 20.24 9.42 -18.92
CA ALA A 146 19.30 8.32 -18.83
C ALA A 146 20.06 6.98 -18.96
N SER A 147 19.70 6.00 -18.14
CA SER A 147 20.28 4.67 -18.14
C SER A 147 19.20 3.61 -17.88
N GLY A 148 19.46 2.38 -18.25
CA GLY A 148 18.52 1.29 -18.11
C GLY A 148 17.24 1.55 -18.92
N PHE A 149 16.08 1.13 -18.37
CA PHE A 149 14.82 1.27 -19.11
C PHE A 149 14.41 2.72 -19.41
N MET A 150 14.90 3.69 -18.64
CA MET A 150 14.65 5.12 -18.90
C MET A 150 15.19 5.59 -20.27
N GLU A 151 16.21 4.94 -20.80
CA GLU A 151 16.72 5.22 -22.16
C GLU A 151 15.68 4.93 -23.25
N TRP A 152 14.73 4.02 -22.96
CA TRP A 152 13.69 3.62 -23.90
C TRP A 152 12.40 4.42 -23.76
N VAL A 153 12.08 4.95 -22.56
CA VAL A 153 10.82 5.65 -22.31
C VAL A 153 10.94 7.16 -22.42
N LEU A 154 12.08 7.76 -22.04
CA LEU A 154 12.27 9.20 -22.08
C LEU A 154 12.15 9.82 -23.49
N PRO A 155 12.72 9.23 -24.56
CA PRO A 155 12.59 9.78 -25.92
C PRO A 155 11.14 9.86 -26.41
N TYR A 156 10.24 9.04 -25.85
CA TYR A 156 8.82 9.04 -26.19
C TYR A 156 7.96 9.89 -25.25
N GLY A 157 8.59 10.71 -24.39
CA GLY A 157 7.87 11.57 -23.47
C GLY A 157 7.15 10.82 -22.34
N ALA A 158 7.61 9.62 -21.99
CA ALA A 158 7.03 8.79 -20.93
C ALA A 158 7.92 8.72 -19.66
N PRO A 159 8.20 9.86 -18.97
CA PRO A 159 9.15 9.91 -17.87
C PRO A 159 8.61 9.37 -16.54
N SER A 160 7.33 9.06 -16.43
CA SER A 160 6.69 8.72 -15.15
C SER A 160 5.78 7.51 -15.24
N ALA A 161 5.51 6.91 -14.07
CA ALA A 161 4.61 5.77 -13.95
C ALA A 161 3.20 6.06 -14.47
N SER A 162 2.73 7.32 -14.42
CA SER A 162 1.43 7.70 -15.00
C SER A 162 1.35 7.37 -16.49
N SER A 163 2.44 7.60 -17.24
CA SER A 163 2.48 7.27 -18.66
C SER A 163 2.46 5.76 -18.92
N TRP A 164 3.19 4.98 -18.11
CA TRP A 164 3.30 3.53 -18.29
C TRP A 164 1.99 2.83 -17.92
N ILE A 165 1.39 3.23 -16.80
CA ILE A 165 0.12 2.68 -16.32
C ILE A 165 -1.04 3.11 -17.24
N ALA A 166 -1.00 4.32 -17.78
CA ALA A 166 -2.00 4.79 -18.74
C ALA A 166 -2.05 3.91 -20.00
N MET A 167 -0.89 3.46 -20.52
CA MET A 167 -0.85 2.53 -21.66
C MET A 167 -1.53 1.20 -21.32
N MET A 168 -1.31 0.66 -20.12
CA MET A 168 -1.95 -0.57 -19.66
C MET A 168 -3.45 -0.36 -19.43
N ALA A 169 -3.85 0.77 -18.84
CA ALA A 169 -5.26 1.13 -18.68
C ALA A 169 -5.96 1.27 -20.03
N GLN A 170 -5.32 1.93 -20.99
CA GLN A 170 -5.86 2.07 -22.36
C GLN A 170 -6.01 0.70 -23.06
N ARG A 171 -5.10 -0.23 -22.81
CA ARG A 171 -5.21 -1.61 -23.32
C ARG A 171 -6.40 -2.33 -22.71
N HIS A 172 -6.63 -2.18 -21.41
CA HIS A 172 -7.78 -2.75 -20.72
C HIS A 172 -9.11 -2.15 -21.23
N PHE A 173 -9.15 -0.83 -21.46
CA PHE A 173 -10.31 -0.16 -22.08
C PHE A 173 -10.63 -0.73 -23.45
N TYR A 174 -9.60 -0.95 -24.26
CA TYR A 174 -9.75 -1.50 -25.61
C TYR A 174 -10.24 -2.96 -25.61
N GLU A 175 -9.69 -3.80 -24.74
CA GLU A 175 -10.00 -5.24 -24.72
C GLU A 175 -11.35 -5.54 -24.06
N PHE A 176 -11.70 -4.81 -22.99
CA PHE A 176 -12.84 -5.15 -22.15
C PHE A 176 -13.94 -4.09 -22.15
N GLY A 177 -13.75 -2.98 -22.84
CA GLY A 177 -14.75 -1.92 -22.90
C GLY A 177 -14.89 -1.10 -21.62
N THR A 178 -13.91 -1.16 -20.73
CA THR A 178 -13.87 -0.32 -19.52
C THR A 178 -13.96 1.14 -19.88
N THR A 179 -14.65 1.93 -19.06
CA THR A 179 -14.88 3.37 -19.30
C THR A 179 -14.24 4.25 -18.23
N SER A 180 -14.11 5.55 -18.54
CA SER A 180 -13.59 6.52 -17.55
C SER A 180 -14.55 6.70 -16.38
N GLU A 181 -15.86 6.54 -16.59
CA GLU A 181 -16.87 6.58 -15.55
C GLU A 181 -16.67 5.43 -14.53
N GLN A 182 -16.42 4.23 -15.04
CA GLN A 182 -16.13 3.05 -14.19
C GLN A 182 -14.80 3.25 -13.45
N LEU A 183 -13.74 3.69 -14.12
CA LEU A 183 -12.45 3.96 -13.49
C LEU A 183 -12.59 5.03 -12.39
N GLY A 184 -13.35 6.09 -12.65
CA GLY A 184 -13.61 7.19 -11.73
C GLY A 184 -14.31 6.79 -10.44
N GLN A 185 -15.08 5.69 -10.44
CA GLN A 185 -15.76 5.20 -9.23
C GLN A 185 -14.75 4.84 -8.12
N ILE A 186 -13.57 4.37 -8.47
CA ILE A 186 -12.50 4.10 -7.48
C ILE A 186 -12.07 5.39 -6.78
N ALA A 187 -11.83 6.45 -7.54
CA ALA A 187 -11.44 7.75 -6.99
C ALA A 187 -12.57 8.39 -6.16
N VAL A 188 -13.81 8.31 -6.63
CA VAL A 188 -15.00 8.81 -5.90
C VAL A 188 -15.19 8.04 -4.60
N ASN A 189 -15.06 6.71 -4.61
CA ASN A 189 -15.15 5.87 -3.41
C ASN A 189 -14.03 6.23 -2.40
N ALA A 190 -12.79 6.34 -2.87
CA ALA A 190 -11.67 6.76 -2.03
C ALA A 190 -11.93 8.12 -1.37
N ARG A 191 -12.51 9.09 -2.09
CA ARG A 191 -12.86 10.40 -1.55
C ARG A 191 -13.99 10.33 -0.50
N LYS A 192 -15.02 9.51 -0.73
CA LYS A 192 -16.09 9.28 0.26
C LYS A 192 -15.54 8.69 1.56
N ASN A 193 -14.65 7.72 1.45
CA ASN A 193 -14.01 7.09 2.60
C ASN A 193 -13.08 8.05 3.34
N ALA A 194 -12.29 8.83 2.61
CA ALA A 194 -11.40 9.84 3.17
C ALA A 194 -12.13 10.91 3.98
N ALA A 195 -13.35 11.27 3.61
CA ALA A 195 -14.16 12.22 4.37
C ALA A 195 -14.48 11.74 5.80
N LEU A 196 -14.39 10.45 6.07
CA LEU A 196 -14.57 9.83 7.38
C LEU A 196 -13.24 9.59 8.12
N ASN A 197 -12.11 9.90 7.49
CA ASN A 197 -10.79 9.70 8.06
C ASN A 197 -10.17 11.04 8.47
N PRO A 198 -10.03 11.33 9.78
CA PRO A 198 -9.50 12.61 10.26
C PRO A 198 -8.03 12.85 9.87
N LYS A 199 -7.30 11.83 9.45
CA LYS A 199 -5.91 11.93 8.98
C LYS A 199 -5.80 12.07 7.45
N ALA A 200 -6.91 12.01 6.72
CA ALA A 200 -6.88 12.12 5.26
C ALA A 200 -6.60 13.54 4.78
N ILE A 201 -5.94 13.66 3.63
CA ILE A 201 -5.56 14.94 3.04
C ILE A 201 -6.71 15.60 2.31
N TYR A 202 -7.46 14.83 1.53
CA TYR A 202 -8.59 15.30 0.75
C TYR A 202 -9.89 14.74 1.28
N THR A 203 -10.62 15.57 2.01
CA THR A 203 -11.88 15.19 2.69
C THR A 203 -13.12 15.83 2.06
N ASP A 204 -12.94 16.81 1.18
CA ASP A 204 -14.08 17.46 0.51
C ASP A 204 -14.79 16.48 -0.42
N PRO A 205 -16.13 16.45 -0.47
CA PRO A 205 -16.88 15.59 -1.36
C PRO A 205 -16.45 15.76 -2.82
N MET A 206 -16.50 14.68 -3.60
CA MET A 206 -16.21 14.64 -5.02
C MET A 206 -17.26 13.80 -5.73
N SER A 207 -17.89 14.37 -6.75
CA SER A 207 -18.80 13.65 -7.63
C SER A 207 -18.05 13.00 -8.80
N LEU A 208 -18.73 12.11 -9.52
CA LEU A 208 -18.19 11.56 -10.77
C LEU A 208 -18.00 12.64 -11.82
N ASP A 209 -18.86 13.65 -11.88
CA ASP A 209 -18.71 14.79 -12.79
C ASP A 209 -17.47 15.61 -12.46
N ASP A 210 -17.15 15.82 -11.17
CA ASP A 210 -15.90 16.48 -10.76
C ASP A 210 -14.68 15.71 -11.24
N TYR A 211 -14.73 14.37 -11.14
CA TYR A 211 -13.67 13.50 -11.65
C TYR A 211 -13.52 13.64 -13.16
N LEU A 212 -14.60 13.48 -13.93
CA LEU A 212 -14.58 13.52 -15.40
C LEU A 212 -14.14 14.88 -15.95
N ASN A 213 -14.47 15.98 -15.26
CA ASN A 213 -14.06 17.33 -15.63
C ASN A 213 -12.66 17.71 -15.12
N SER A 214 -12.00 16.83 -14.34
CA SER A 214 -10.67 17.10 -13.84
C SER A 214 -9.61 17.00 -14.94
N ARG A 215 -8.46 17.64 -14.69
CA ARG A 215 -7.35 17.67 -15.67
C ARG A 215 -6.88 16.25 -16.01
N VAL A 216 -6.81 15.95 -17.30
CA VAL A 216 -6.15 14.74 -17.81
C VAL A 216 -4.65 14.84 -17.57
N ILE A 217 -4.06 13.83 -16.99
CA ILE A 217 -2.60 13.69 -16.75
C ILE A 217 -1.96 12.96 -17.92
N THR A 218 -2.45 11.77 -18.23
CA THR A 218 -2.06 10.95 -19.38
C THR A 218 -3.24 10.06 -19.71
N THR A 219 -3.86 10.22 -20.88
CA THR A 219 -5.07 9.48 -21.26
C THR A 219 -4.90 7.97 -21.03
N PRO A 220 -5.83 7.26 -20.32
CA PRO A 220 -7.13 7.74 -19.86
C PRO A 220 -7.13 8.33 -18.43
N LEU A 221 -5.98 8.49 -17.78
CA LEU A 221 -5.88 8.88 -16.37
C LEU A 221 -6.09 10.39 -16.17
N HIS A 222 -6.98 10.73 -15.27
CA HIS A 222 -7.24 12.06 -14.76
C HIS A 222 -6.40 12.38 -13.51
N LEU A 223 -6.49 13.61 -13.02
CA LEU A 223 -5.79 14.06 -11.82
C LEU A 223 -6.11 13.20 -10.60
N PHE A 224 -7.38 12.83 -10.45
CA PHE A 224 -7.85 12.07 -9.29
C PHE A 224 -7.60 10.56 -9.40
N ASP A 225 -7.07 10.10 -10.53
CA ASP A 225 -6.52 8.74 -10.66
C ASP A 225 -5.13 8.59 -10.07
N CYS A 226 -4.48 9.68 -9.70
CA CYS A 226 -3.10 9.70 -9.25
C CYS A 226 -3.03 9.88 -7.73
N ASP A 227 -2.12 9.18 -7.09
CA ASP A 227 -1.86 9.27 -5.66
C ASP A 227 -1.41 10.68 -5.21
N VAL A 228 -1.68 11.00 -3.94
CA VAL A 228 -1.38 12.29 -3.33
C VAL A 228 -0.06 12.22 -2.58
N PRO A 229 1.02 12.89 -3.05
CA PRO A 229 2.26 13.01 -2.27
C PRO A 229 1.99 13.66 -0.92
N CYS A 230 2.54 13.09 0.14
CA CYS A 230 2.32 13.53 1.52
C CYS A 230 3.61 13.42 2.35
N ASP A 231 3.52 13.89 3.57
CA ASP A 231 4.44 13.61 4.66
C ASP A 231 3.72 12.73 5.67
N GLY A 232 4.40 11.76 6.25
CA GLY A 232 3.87 10.89 7.29
C GLY A 232 4.58 9.55 7.36
N GLY A 233 4.24 8.77 8.38
CA GLY A 233 4.77 7.43 8.62
C GLY A 233 3.70 6.46 9.08
N THR A 234 3.92 5.19 8.82
CA THR A 234 3.11 4.06 9.28
C THR A 234 4.02 2.95 9.74
N ALA A 235 3.71 2.34 10.86
CA ALA A 235 4.45 1.23 11.42
C ALA A 235 3.52 0.14 11.93
N MET A 236 4.04 -1.07 12.04
CA MET A 236 3.36 -2.23 12.63
C MET A 236 4.36 -3.15 13.32
N ILE A 237 3.88 -3.87 14.30
CA ILE A 237 4.66 -4.90 15.00
C ILE A 237 4.21 -6.27 14.51
N VAL A 238 5.17 -7.04 14.02
CA VAL A 238 5.02 -8.47 13.72
C VAL A 238 5.62 -9.25 14.87
N SER A 239 4.81 -10.11 15.49
CA SER A 239 5.18 -10.85 16.72
C SER A 239 5.06 -12.35 16.53
N HIS A 240 5.84 -13.12 17.28
CA HIS A 240 5.69 -14.57 17.33
C HIS A 240 4.43 -14.98 18.11
N VAL A 241 3.75 -16.03 17.66
CA VAL A 241 2.49 -16.47 18.28
C VAL A 241 2.64 -16.84 19.77
N ASP A 242 3.81 -17.27 20.22
CA ASP A 242 4.06 -17.59 21.62
C ASP A 242 3.98 -16.37 22.54
N THR A 243 4.06 -15.16 21.98
CA THR A 243 3.95 -13.89 22.74
C THR A 243 2.51 -13.40 22.89
N ILE A 244 1.53 -14.07 22.28
CA ILE A 244 0.10 -13.69 22.34
C ILE A 244 -0.39 -13.41 23.75
N PRO A 245 -0.05 -14.19 24.79
CA PRO A 245 -0.52 -13.93 26.14
C PRO A 245 -0.08 -12.58 26.73
N ASP A 246 0.99 -11.99 26.21
CA ASP A 246 1.60 -10.74 26.68
C ASP A 246 1.14 -9.52 25.88
N LEU A 247 0.38 -9.72 24.79
CA LEU A 247 -0.07 -8.64 23.91
C LEU A 247 -1.28 -7.90 24.48
N ARG A 248 -1.38 -6.60 24.19
CA ARG A 248 -2.45 -5.73 24.69
C ARG A 248 -3.83 -6.10 24.16
N LYS A 249 -3.91 -6.54 22.91
CA LYS A 249 -5.19 -6.82 22.21
C LYS A 249 -5.11 -8.14 21.44
N PRO A 250 -6.29 -8.71 21.08
CA PRO A 250 -6.31 -9.91 20.26
C PRO A 250 -5.50 -9.71 18.98
N PRO A 251 -4.58 -10.62 18.65
CA PRO A 251 -3.72 -10.46 17.49
C PRO A 251 -4.48 -10.68 16.19
N ILE A 252 -4.00 -10.06 15.13
CA ILE A 252 -4.42 -10.38 13.77
C ILE A 252 -3.46 -11.40 13.18
N ARG A 253 -3.99 -12.52 12.75
CA ARG A 253 -3.22 -13.61 12.16
C ARG A 253 -2.98 -13.35 10.68
N VAL A 254 -1.81 -13.75 10.19
CA VAL A 254 -1.52 -13.84 8.76
C VAL A 254 -1.93 -15.24 8.29
N GLU A 255 -3.10 -15.35 7.67
CA GLU A 255 -3.63 -16.64 7.17
C GLU A 255 -2.83 -17.15 5.98
N ALA A 256 -2.50 -16.24 5.05
CA ALA A 256 -1.68 -16.54 3.88
C ALA A 256 -1.01 -15.27 3.37
N LEU A 257 0.10 -15.43 2.69
CA LEU A 257 0.76 -14.35 1.96
C LEU A 257 1.10 -14.80 0.53
N GLY A 258 1.20 -13.81 -0.36
CA GLY A 258 1.65 -14.03 -1.72
C GLY A 258 2.59 -12.93 -2.16
N THR A 259 3.61 -13.31 -2.92
CA THR A 259 4.62 -12.39 -3.45
C THR A 259 4.91 -12.71 -4.88
N ALA A 260 5.24 -11.70 -5.69
CA ALA A 260 5.67 -11.92 -7.06
C ALA A 260 6.71 -10.88 -7.51
N LEU A 261 7.64 -11.36 -8.32
CA LEU A 261 8.49 -10.55 -9.18
C LEU A 261 8.28 -11.06 -10.61
N ARG A 262 7.73 -10.21 -11.49
CA ARG A 262 7.42 -10.58 -12.85
C ARG A 262 7.62 -9.43 -13.82
N GLY A 263 8.04 -9.78 -15.05
CA GLY A 263 8.27 -8.80 -16.09
C GLY A 263 9.57 -8.00 -15.89
N ARG A 264 9.74 -6.99 -16.74
CA ARG A 264 10.91 -6.11 -16.72
C ARG A 264 10.60 -4.80 -16.00
N PRO A 265 11.61 -4.12 -15.47
CA PRO A 265 11.43 -2.79 -14.87
C PRO A 265 10.82 -1.75 -15.81
N SER A 266 10.88 -1.99 -17.12
CA SER A 266 10.32 -1.12 -18.17
C SER A 266 8.78 -1.07 -18.20
N TRP A 267 8.09 -1.98 -17.53
CA TRP A 267 6.63 -2.06 -17.43
C TRP A 267 5.88 -2.32 -18.75
N ASP A 268 6.56 -2.64 -19.82
CA ASP A 268 6.02 -2.74 -21.18
C ASP A 268 6.18 -4.13 -21.81
N GLN A 269 6.84 -5.04 -21.11
CA GLN A 269 7.15 -6.38 -21.67
C GLN A 269 6.49 -7.47 -20.84
N TRP A 270 5.16 -7.44 -20.81
CA TRP A 270 4.30 -8.42 -20.15
C TRP A 270 3.65 -9.31 -21.20
N ASP A 271 3.35 -10.55 -20.82
CA ASP A 271 2.54 -11.47 -21.62
C ASP A 271 1.07 -11.01 -21.70
N ASP A 272 0.61 -10.23 -20.72
CA ASP A 272 -0.72 -9.64 -20.66
C ASP A 272 -0.58 -8.18 -20.16
N LEU A 273 -0.79 -7.21 -21.04
CA LEU A 273 -0.66 -5.77 -20.75
C LEU A 273 -1.85 -5.19 -19.99
N THR A 274 -2.81 -6.02 -19.58
CA THR A 274 -3.97 -5.59 -18.77
C THR A 274 -3.86 -5.99 -17.31
N THR A 275 -2.72 -6.56 -16.88
CA THR A 275 -2.43 -6.94 -15.49
C THR A 275 -0.96 -6.69 -15.17
N MET A 276 -0.55 -6.96 -13.92
CA MET A 276 0.81 -6.78 -13.42
C MET A 276 1.18 -7.96 -12.51
N ALA A 277 2.27 -7.84 -11.73
CA ALA A 277 2.75 -8.90 -10.82
C ALA A 277 1.70 -9.36 -9.79
N MET A 278 0.67 -8.54 -9.49
CA MET A 278 -0.41 -8.93 -8.57
C MET A 278 -1.12 -10.21 -9.00
N ARG A 279 -1.20 -10.53 -10.30
CA ARG A 279 -1.77 -11.79 -10.78
C ARG A 279 -1.08 -13.00 -10.15
N ASP A 280 0.25 -12.99 -10.17
CA ASP A 280 1.03 -14.12 -9.69
C ASP A 280 1.12 -14.13 -8.14
N ALA A 281 1.18 -12.95 -7.51
CA ALA A 281 1.13 -12.83 -6.06
C ALA A 281 -0.21 -13.34 -5.50
N SER A 282 -1.33 -12.99 -6.13
CA SER A 282 -2.67 -13.47 -5.73
C SER A 282 -2.80 -14.98 -5.92
N ALA A 283 -2.32 -15.53 -7.04
CA ALA A 283 -2.31 -16.98 -7.29
C ALA A 283 -1.50 -17.72 -6.21
N GLN A 284 -0.34 -17.18 -5.81
CA GLN A 284 0.47 -17.74 -4.74
C GLN A 284 -0.29 -17.70 -3.41
N LEU A 285 -0.90 -16.56 -3.03
CA LEU A 285 -1.68 -16.44 -1.80
C LEU A 285 -2.79 -17.50 -1.74
N TRP A 286 -3.63 -17.59 -2.77
CA TRP A 286 -4.76 -18.54 -2.79
C TRP A 286 -4.32 -20.00 -2.81
N SER A 287 -3.11 -20.30 -3.28
CA SER A 287 -2.53 -21.66 -3.20
C SER A 287 -2.15 -22.06 -1.77
N ARG A 288 -2.04 -21.10 -0.84
CA ARG A 288 -1.59 -21.28 0.53
C ARG A 288 -2.72 -21.32 1.56
N THR A 289 -3.97 -21.15 1.15
CA THR A 289 -5.14 -21.19 2.04
C THR A 289 -6.26 -22.01 1.41
N ASP A 290 -7.20 -22.49 2.24
CA ASP A 290 -8.46 -23.10 1.78
C ASP A 290 -9.59 -22.06 1.64
N MET A 291 -9.36 -20.83 2.12
CA MET A 291 -10.30 -19.72 1.99
C MET A 291 -10.50 -19.32 0.52
N LYS A 292 -11.66 -18.72 0.26
CA LYS A 292 -12.06 -18.25 -1.06
C LYS A 292 -12.18 -16.73 -1.09
N PRO A 293 -12.05 -16.10 -2.27
CA PRO A 293 -12.28 -14.66 -2.41
C PRO A 293 -13.63 -14.20 -1.83
N SER A 294 -14.67 -15.02 -1.90
CA SER A 294 -16.00 -14.71 -1.38
C SER A 294 -16.10 -14.65 0.15
N GLU A 295 -15.09 -15.11 0.88
CA GLU A 295 -15.01 -15.03 2.35
C GLU A 295 -14.34 -13.73 2.84
N VAL A 296 -13.73 -12.97 1.93
CA VAL A 296 -13.10 -11.67 2.24
C VAL A 296 -14.17 -10.61 2.45
N GLN A 297 -14.12 -9.93 3.58
CA GLN A 297 -15.11 -8.97 4.02
C GLN A 297 -14.70 -7.51 3.84
N LEU A 298 -13.39 -7.26 3.62
CA LEU A 298 -12.85 -5.95 3.26
C LEU A 298 -11.53 -6.10 2.49
N ALA A 299 -11.25 -5.14 1.61
CA ALA A 299 -10.05 -5.14 0.79
C ALA A 299 -9.36 -3.78 0.81
N GLU A 300 -8.15 -3.76 1.29
CA GLU A 300 -7.26 -2.61 1.31
C GLU A 300 -6.16 -2.81 0.25
N MET A 301 -6.35 -2.20 -0.92
CA MET A 301 -5.56 -2.48 -2.12
C MET A 301 -4.85 -1.25 -2.64
N TYR A 302 -3.62 -1.45 -3.08
CA TYR A 302 -2.77 -0.39 -3.61
C TYR A 302 -3.43 0.36 -4.77
N ASP A 303 -3.57 1.66 -4.59
CA ASP A 303 -4.16 2.62 -5.51
C ASP A 303 -3.20 3.79 -5.82
N GLY A 304 -1.93 3.51 -6.03
CA GLY A 304 -1.01 4.53 -6.56
C GLY A 304 -1.52 5.17 -7.85
N PHE A 305 -2.38 4.42 -8.55
CA PHE A 305 -3.29 4.87 -9.60
C PHE A 305 -4.56 4.01 -9.52
N SER A 306 -5.72 4.58 -9.79
CA SER A 306 -7.01 3.88 -9.73
C SER A 306 -7.04 2.61 -10.58
N PHE A 307 -6.37 2.58 -11.73
CA PHE A 307 -6.27 1.39 -12.57
C PHE A 307 -5.53 0.23 -11.88
N ILE A 308 -4.56 0.50 -11.01
CA ILE A 308 -3.88 -0.58 -10.26
C ILE A 308 -4.87 -1.31 -9.35
N THR A 309 -5.81 -0.60 -8.73
CA THR A 309 -6.86 -1.20 -7.92
C THR A 309 -7.77 -2.10 -8.75
N MET A 310 -8.13 -1.70 -9.98
CA MET A 310 -8.88 -2.56 -10.91
C MET A 310 -8.12 -3.87 -11.20
N CYS A 311 -6.82 -3.77 -11.45
CA CYS A 311 -5.98 -4.96 -11.65
C CYS A 311 -5.95 -5.88 -10.41
N TRP A 312 -5.93 -5.30 -9.20
CA TRP A 312 -5.98 -6.07 -7.96
C TRP A 312 -7.33 -6.77 -7.77
N LEU A 313 -8.46 -6.11 -8.07
CA LEU A 313 -9.80 -6.72 -7.97
C LEU A 313 -9.91 -7.99 -8.83
N GLU A 314 -9.39 -7.94 -10.06
CA GLU A 314 -9.35 -9.08 -10.98
C GLU A 314 -8.36 -10.15 -10.51
N ALA A 315 -7.15 -9.74 -10.14
CA ALA A 315 -6.09 -10.67 -9.72
C ALA A 315 -6.48 -11.48 -8.47
N MET A 316 -7.15 -10.84 -7.51
CA MET A 316 -7.65 -11.48 -6.30
C MET A 316 -8.91 -12.32 -6.53
N GLY A 317 -9.52 -12.26 -7.71
CA GLY A 317 -10.72 -13.03 -8.05
C GLY A 317 -11.99 -12.49 -7.41
N PHE A 318 -12.04 -11.21 -7.03
CA PHE A 318 -13.27 -10.55 -6.57
C PHE A 318 -14.26 -10.31 -7.73
N CYS A 319 -13.72 -10.20 -8.92
CA CYS A 319 -14.45 -10.26 -10.19
C CYS A 319 -13.64 -11.07 -11.21
N ALA A 320 -14.25 -11.43 -12.32
CA ALA A 320 -13.56 -12.11 -13.41
C ALA A 320 -12.62 -11.13 -14.15
N LYS A 321 -11.67 -11.67 -14.91
CA LYS A 321 -10.78 -10.88 -15.78
C LYS A 321 -11.61 -10.05 -16.76
N GLY A 322 -11.33 -8.73 -16.82
CA GLY A 322 -12.05 -7.76 -17.63
C GLY A 322 -13.35 -7.23 -17.02
N GLU A 323 -13.77 -7.75 -15.86
CA GLU A 323 -15.05 -7.40 -15.21
C GLU A 323 -14.88 -6.37 -14.07
N SER A 324 -13.68 -5.85 -13.86
CA SER A 324 -13.46 -4.85 -12.80
C SER A 324 -14.23 -3.55 -13.04
N GLY A 325 -14.40 -3.13 -14.31
CA GLY A 325 -15.22 -1.98 -14.67
C GLY A 325 -16.69 -2.14 -14.24
N PRO A 326 -17.41 -3.15 -14.74
CA PRO A 326 -18.78 -3.47 -14.28
C PRO A 326 -18.89 -3.76 -12.77
N PHE A 327 -17.83 -4.28 -12.15
CA PHE A 327 -17.82 -4.54 -10.69
C PHE A 327 -17.86 -3.23 -9.88
N VAL A 328 -17.14 -2.20 -10.28
CA VAL A 328 -17.08 -0.92 -9.56
C VAL A 328 -18.14 0.08 -10.00
N GLU A 329 -18.88 -0.20 -11.09
CA GLU A 329 -19.86 0.72 -11.64
C GLU A 329 -20.90 1.15 -10.60
N GLY A 330 -21.20 2.44 -10.54
CA GLY A 330 -22.08 3.05 -9.54
C GLY A 330 -21.50 3.16 -8.13
N GLY A 331 -20.46 2.39 -7.82
CA GLY A 331 -19.75 2.45 -6.54
C GLY A 331 -20.37 1.66 -5.39
N GLU A 332 -21.60 1.11 -5.55
CA GLU A 332 -22.32 0.46 -4.46
C GLU A 332 -21.60 -0.79 -3.95
N ARG A 333 -21.02 -1.60 -4.84
CA ARG A 333 -20.36 -2.86 -4.45
C ARG A 333 -19.08 -2.65 -3.62
N ILE A 334 -18.41 -1.52 -3.81
CA ILE A 334 -17.15 -1.19 -3.13
C ILE A 334 -17.32 -0.21 -1.96
N ALA A 335 -18.55 0.19 -1.67
CA ALA A 335 -18.84 1.13 -0.60
C ALA A 335 -18.52 0.56 0.79
N THR A 336 -17.98 1.38 1.69
CA THR A 336 -17.69 0.97 3.08
C THR A 336 -18.96 0.58 3.82
N GLN A 337 -20.07 1.27 3.57
CA GLN A 337 -21.37 0.97 4.19
C GLN A 337 -22.24 0.16 3.24
N GLY A 338 -22.40 -1.12 3.54
CA GLY A 338 -23.32 -2.03 2.81
C GLY A 338 -22.80 -2.53 1.47
N GLY A 339 -21.56 -2.25 1.11
CA GLY A 339 -20.94 -2.80 -0.10
C GLY A 339 -20.68 -4.30 0.00
N GLN A 340 -20.61 -4.96 -1.15
CA GLN A 340 -20.22 -6.37 -1.25
C GLN A 340 -18.76 -6.59 -0.82
N LEU A 341 -17.87 -5.64 -1.17
CA LEU A 341 -16.45 -5.65 -0.84
C LEU A 341 -16.01 -4.22 -0.49
N PRO A 342 -16.17 -3.78 0.78
CA PRO A 342 -15.64 -2.51 1.23
C PRO A 342 -14.17 -2.33 0.81
N LEU A 343 -13.89 -1.25 0.07
CA LEU A 343 -12.61 -1.05 -0.60
C LEU A 343 -11.94 0.24 -0.12
N ASN A 344 -10.67 0.13 0.34
CA ASN A 344 -9.82 1.27 0.74
C ASN A 344 -10.54 2.22 1.70
N THR A 345 -11.01 1.67 2.81
CA THR A 345 -11.93 2.31 3.76
C THR A 345 -11.36 3.57 4.43
N HIS A 346 -10.03 3.74 4.43
CA HIS A 346 -9.37 4.95 4.93
C HIS A 346 -9.26 6.08 3.89
N GLY A 347 -9.63 5.82 2.63
CA GLY A 347 -9.54 6.77 1.52
C GLY A 347 -8.38 6.53 0.56
N GLY A 348 -7.61 5.44 0.75
CA GLY A 348 -6.52 5.07 -0.13
C GLY A 348 -5.43 6.13 -0.27
N GLN A 349 -4.50 5.93 -1.16
CA GLN A 349 -3.49 6.94 -1.51
C GLN A 349 -4.05 8.04 -2.39
N LEU A 350 -5.19 7.79 -3.06
CA LEU A 350 -5.86 8.75 -3.93
C LEU A 350 -6.46 9.94 -3.15
N SER A 351 -6.78 9.75 -1.87
CA SER A 351 -7.38 10.82 -1.06
C SER A 351 -6.76 10.96 0.34
N ALA A 352 -6.42 9.87 1.02
CA ALA A 352 -5.86 9.94 2.36
C ALA A 352 -4.37 10.36 2.38
N GLY A 353 -3.61 9.99 1.36
CA GLY A 353 -2.19 10.31 1.26
C GLY A 353 -1.32 9.10 0.95
N ARG A 354 -0.25 9.32 0.21
CA ARG A 354 0.63 8.27 -0.29
C ARG A 354 1.61 7.79 0.79
N LEU A 355 1.16 6.94 1.68
CA LEU A 355 2.02 6.20 2.64
C LEU A 355 2.62 4.92 2.03
N HIS A 356 2.53 4.79 0.74
CA HIS A 356 3.23 3.85 -0.12
C HIS A 356 3.03 2.38 0.29
N GLY A 357 1.77 1.97 0.48
CA GLY A 357 1.37 0.58 0.74
C GLY A 357 1.12 0.23 2.21
N PHE A 358 1.87 0.79 3.14
CA PHE A 358 1.72 0.48 4.57
C PHE A 358 0.38 0.97 5.15
N GLY A 359 -0.19 2.05 4.61
CA GLY A 359 -1.51 2.54 5.01
C GLY A 359 -2.62 1.51 4.83
N PHE A 360 -2.56 0.67 3.79
CA PHE A 360 -3.55 -0.38 3.55
C PHE A 360 -3.50 -1.47 4.62
N LEU A 361 -2.31 -1.92 5.00
CA LEU A 361 -2.18 -2.92 6.07
C LEU A 361 -2.59 -2.34 7.43
N HIS A 362 -2.22 -1.09 7.71
CA HIS A 362 -2.67 -0.39 8.91
C HIS A 362 -4.20 -0.34 8.97
N GLU A 363 -4.86 0.10 7.91
CA GLU A 363 -6.31 0.19 7.86
C GLU A 363 -6.98 -1.18 7.97
N ALA A 364 -6.48 -2.21 7.28
CA ALA A 364 -7.00 -3.56 7.41
C ALA A 364 -6.99 -4.03 8.87
N CYS A 365 -5.90 -3.77 9.60
CA CYS A 365 -5.80 -4.10 11.02
C CYS A 365 -6.79 -3.29 11.88
N VAL A 366 -6.88 -2.00 11.67
CA VAL A 366 -7.81 -1.11 12.40
C VAL A 366 -9.27 -1.56 12.19
N GLN A 367 -9.63 -1.92 10.98
CA GLN A 367 -10.96 -2.45 10.65
C GLN A 367 -11.23 -3.80 11.34
N LEU A 368 -10.27 -4.72 11.30
CA LEU A 368 -10.39 -6.04 11.92
C LEU A 368 -10.43 -5.97 13.46
N TRP A 369 -9.85 -4.94 14.07
CA TRP A 369 -9.98 -4.68 15.52
C TRP A 369 -11.27 -3.95 15.90
N GLY A 370 -12.04 -3.44 14.93
CA GLY A 370 -13.24 -2.64 15.21
C GLY A 370 -12.92 -1.23 15.69
N GLU A 371 -11.73 -0.70 15.36
CA GLU A 371 -11.21 0.59 15.84
C GLU A 371 -11.29 1.71 14.78
N ALA A 372 -11.98 1.48 13.67
CA ALA A 372 -12.01 2.43 12.55
C ALA A 372 -12.97 3.63 12.76
N GLY A 373 -13.72 3.68 13.86
CA GLY A 373 -14.65 4.78 14.16
C GLY A 373 -15.73 4.95 13.09
N ASP A 374 -15.94 6.16 12.58
CA ASP A 374 -17.00 6.46 11.60
C ASP A 374 -16.85 5.72 10.26
N ARG A 375 -15.63 5.26 9.93
CA ARG A 375 -15.35 4.48 8.71
C ARG A 375 -15.39 2.97 8.92
N GLN A 376 -15.82 2.51 10.13
CA GLN A 376 -15.87 1.08 10.43
C GLN A 376 -16.82 0.34 9.48
N VAL A 377 -16.32 -0.74 8.88
CA VAL A 377 -17.15 -1.67 8.09
C VAL A 377 -18.14 -2.34 9.03
N PRO A 378 -19.47 -2.32 8.71
CA PRO A 378 -20.47 -2.95 9.53
C PRO A 378 -20.28 -4.48 9.65
N GLY A 379 -20.75 -5.05 10.77
CA GLY A 379 -20.81 -6.49 10.97
C GLY A 379 -19.54 -7.12 11.57
N ASN A 380 -18.59 -6.31 12.05
CA ASN A 380 -17.34 -6.79 12.66
C ASN A 380 -16.58 -7.75 11.72
N PRO A 381 -15.94 -7.25 10.69
CA PRO A 381 -15.23 -8.09 9.73
C PRO A 381 -14.14 -8.91 10.42
N GLU A 382 -14.03 -10.18 10.04
CA GLU A 382 -13.04 -11.13 10.57
C GLU A 382 -11.96 -11.48 9.54
N VAL A 383 -12.20 -11.17 8.26
CA VAL A 383 -11.32 -11.50 7.14
C VAL A 383 -11.09 -10.28 6.27
N GLY A 384 -9.83 -9.89 6.14
CA GLY A 384 -9.41 -8.76 5.33
C GLY A 384 -8.21 -9.07 4.45
N VAL A 385 -8.04 -8.31 3.38
CA VAL A 385 -6.87 -8.36 2.50
C VAL A 385 -6.16 -7.03 2.54
N ALA A 386 -4.83 -7.07 2.67
CA ALA A 386 -3.96 -5.92 2.43
C ALA A 386 -2.99 -6.24 1.28
N ALA A 387 -3.02 -5.42 0.23
CA ALA A 387 -2.24 -5.64 -0.97
C ALA A 387 -1.47 -4.38 -1.39
N ALA A 388 -0.20 -4.56 -1.78
CA ALA A 388 0.60 -3.46 -2.27
C ALA A 388 1.52 -3.89 -3.41
N GLY A 389 1.82 -2.94 -4.27
CA GLY A 389 2.62 -3.14 -5.46
C GLY A 389 1.82 -2.94 -6.74
N GLY A 390 2.57 -2.78 -7.79
CA GLY A 390 2.13 -2.61 -9.17
C GLY A 390 3.35 -2.65 -10.06
N GLY A 391 3.18 -2.93 -11.36
CA GLY A 391 4.30 -3.21 -12.22
C GLY A 391 4.96 -4.55 -11.88
N PRO A 392 6.31 -4.61 -11.81
CA PRO A 392 7.04 -5.88 -11.70
C PRO A 392 7.00 -6.54 -10.32
N MET A 393 6.58 -5.85 -9.26
CA MET A 393 6.65 -6.34 -7.88
C MET A 393 5.31 -6.20 -7.17
N ALA A 394 4.87 -7.26 -6.48
CA ALA A 394 3.65 -7.25 -5.70
C ALA A 394 3.77 -8.12 -4.44
N GLY A 395 3.07 -7.71 -3.38
CA GLY A 395 2.89 -8.45 -2.16
C GLY A 395 1.46 -8.30 -1.64
N VAL A 396 0.91 -9.37 -1.08
CA VAL A 396 -0.45 -9.42 -0.55
C VAL A 396 -0.53 -10.29 0.68
N LEU A 397 -1.30 -9.88 1.66
CA LEU A 397 -1.56 -10.57 2.92
C LEU A 397 -3.06 -10.81 3.07
N LEU A 398 -3.44 -12.03 3.42
CA LEU A 398 -4.78 -12.40 3.89
C LEU A 398 -4.72 -12.45 5.41
N LEU A 399 -5.58 -11.69 6.06
CA LEU A 399 -5.60 -11.44 7.49
C LEU A 399 -6.88 -11.96 8.11
N THR A 400 -6.77 -12.54 9.33
CA THR A 400 -7.94 -13.04 10.06
C THR A 400 -7.84 -12.72 11.56
N THR A 401 -9.01 -12.55 12.23
CA THR A 401 -9.08 -12.37 13.69
C THR A 401 -9.32 -13.69 14.43
N SER A 402 -9.85 -14.70 13.76
CA SER A 402 -10.42 -15.90 14.38
C SER A 402 -9.96 -17.21 13.76
N ARG A 403 -8.69 -17.54 13.80
CA ARG A 403 -8.34 -18.98 13.55
C ARG A 403 -7.02 -19.35 14.19
#